data_89e2b4e1ff2cb5b6c59b4edadefaa2db
#
_entry.id   89e2b4e1ff2cb5b6c59b4edadefaa2db
#
_cell.length_a   1.000
_cell.length_b   1.000
_cell.length_c   1.000
_cell.angle_alpha   90.00
_cell.angle_beta   90.00
_cell.angle_gamma   90.00
#
_symmetry.space_group_name_H-M   'P 1'
#
loop_
_entity.id
_entity.type
_entity.pdbx_description
1 polymer ?
#
loop_
_entity_poly.entity_id
_entity_poly.type
_entity_poly.pdbx_seq_one_letter_code
_entity_poly.pdbx_strand_id
1 'polypeptide(L)'
;EGVLTQEGLDWLLERLIAAQSADRVRMPGMREDRRAIIGGGLSVMRAIFSLLGITEMQQASGGLRHGLICDLTGGARDYGDLRAKSVQRLATKFSVDLVQSARVSKVATHLLKQVLGTYETADPERLRRKLGWAAELHEIGSHIAHSDYHKHGAYILDNADAAGFSLSEMYRLSLLVLGHRGFLC
;
A
#
# COMPACT_ATOMS: atom_id res chain seq x y z
N GLU A 1 -7.73 -12.58 25.72
CA GLU A 1 -6.70 -12.03 24.84
C GLU A 1 -7.08 -12.23 23.38
N GLY A 2 -7.89 -11.39 22.82
CA GLY A 2 -8.09 -11.03 21.42
C GLY A 2 -8.02 -12.07 20.29
N VAL A 3 -8.17 -13.35 20.57
CA VAL A 3 -8.19 -14.43 19.57
C VAL A 3 -9.64 -14.83 19.29
N LEU A 4 -10.00 -14.86 18.02
CA LEU A 4 -11.30 -15.32 17.53
C LEU A 4 -11.11 -16.67 16.88
N THR A 5 -11.89 -17.67 17.32
CA THR A 5 -11.87 -19.04 16.79
C THR A 5 -13.23 -19.41 16.22
N GLN A 6 -13.28 -20.45 15.40
CA GLN A 6 -14.54 -20.99 14.91
C GLN A 6 -15.50 -21.37 16.06
N GLU A 7 -14.97 -22.02 17.10
CA GLU A 7 -15.74 -22.41 18.29
C GLU A 7 -16.31 -21.20 19.02
N GLY A 8 -15.51 -20.10 19.12
CA GLY A 8 -15.98 -18.84 19.70
C GLY A 8 -17.13 -18.21 18.90
N LEU A 9 -17.07 -18.29 17.57
CA LEU A 9 -18.16 -17.84 16.69
C LEU A 9 -19.42 -18.71 16.83
N ASP A 10 -19.26 -20.01 16.95
CA ASP A 10 -20.38 -20.95 17.15
C ASP A 10 -21.03 -20.75 18.53
N TRP A 11 -20.22 -20.61 19.58
CA TRP A 11 -20.74 -20.25 20.91
C TRP A 11 -21.53 -18.94 20.89
N LEU A 12 -21.02 -17.92 20.19
CA LEU A 12 -21.73 -16.64 20.07
C LEU A 12 -23.05 -16.78 19.33
N LEU A 13 -23.08 -17.60 18.26
CA LEU A 13 -24.30 -17.89 17.51
C LEU A 13 -25.38 -18.51 18.40
N GLU A 14 -25.03 -19.55 19.17
CA GLU A 14 -25.96 -20.20 20.09
C GLU A 14 -26.55 -19.21 21.11
N ARG A 15 -25.69 -18.32 21.64
CA ARG A 15 -26.15 -17.27 22.56
C ARG A 15 -27.10 -16.28 21.91
N LEU A 16 -26.87 -15.89 20.67
CA LEU A 16 -27.75 -14.98 19.93
C LEU A 16 -29.08 -15.66 19.60
N ILE A 17 -29.07 -16.93 19.22
CA ILE A 17 -30.30 -17.72 18.97
C ILE A 17 -31.11 -17.87 20.26
N ALA A 18 -30.48 -18.20 21.38
CA ALA A 18 -31.15 -18.34 22.66
C ALA A 18 -31.78 -17.03 23.15
N ALA A 19 -31.18 -15.90 22.85
CA ALA A 19 -31.69 -14.58 23.22
C ALA A 19 -32.96 -14.16 22.43
N GLN A 20 -33.15 -14.71 21.21
CA GLN A 20 -34.27 -14.45 20.29
C GLN A 20 -34.44 -12.97 19.85
N SER A 21 -33.83 -12.02 20.56
CA SER A 21 -33.88 -10.60 20.27
C SER A 21 -32.56 -9.94 20.64
N ALA A 22 -32.11 -8.98 19.82
CA ALA A 22 -30.88 -8.21 20.07
C ALA A 22 -30.92 -7.49 21.42
N ASP A 23 -32.09 -6.99 21.85
CA ASP A 23 -32.26 -6.27 23.10
C ASP A 23 -32.08 -7.15 24.34
N ARG A 24 -32.29 -8.47 24.21
CA ARG A 24 -32.12 -9.44 25.28
C ARG A 24 -30.68 -9.98 25.39
N VAL A 25 -29.84 -9.69 24.43
CA VAL A 25 -28.44 -10.14 24.46
C VAL A 25 -27.69 -9.44 25.58
N ARG A 26 -27.16 -10.23 26.52
CA ARG A 26 -26.33 -9.76 27.64
C ARG A 26 -25.04 -10.56 27.65
N MET A 27 -23.93 -9.90 27.41
CA MET A 27 -22.59 -10.52 27.45
C MET A 27 -21.60 -9.54 28.09
N PRO A 28 -20.66 -10.05 28.90
CA PRO A 28 -19.58 -9.23 29.43
C PRO A 28 -18.80 -8.54 28.30
N GLY A 29 -18.52 -7.25 28.45
CA GLY A 29 -17.74 -6.48 27.45
C GLY A 29 -18.56 -6.00 26.24
N MET A 30 -19.82 -6.40 26.08
CA MET A 30 -20.65 -5.93 24.98
C MET A 30 -21.17 -4.53 25.25
N ARG A 31 -20.90 -3.60 24.35
CA ARG A 31 -21.46 -2.24 24.37
C ARG A 31 -22.90 -2.26 23.86
N GLU A 32 -23.76 -1.39 24.43
CA GLU A 32 -25.18 -1.30 24.08
C GLU A 32 -25.39 -0.95 22.59
N ASP A 33 -24.61 -0.03 22.06
CA ASP A 33 -24.67 0.41 20.68
C ASP A 33 -24.29 -0.71 19.66
N ARG A 34 -23.71 -1.81 20.13
CA ARG A 34 -23.33 -2.95 19.30
C ARG A 34 -24.36 -4.07 19.26
N ARG A 35 -25.34 -4.08 20.16
CA ARG A 35 -26.34 -5.16 20.24
C ARG A 35 -27.11 -5.34 18.93
N ALA A 36 -27.58 -4.25 18.34
CA ALA A 36 -28.39 -4.30 17.12
C ALA A 36 -27.65 -4.87 15.89
N ILE A 37 -26.34 -4.73 15.85
CA ILE A 37 -25.51 -5.10 14.68
C ILE A 37 -24.72 -6.39 14.87
N ILE A 38 -24.68 -6.96 16.08
CA ILE A 38 -23.81 -8.11 16.38
C ILE A 38 -24.16 -9.34 15.55
N GLY A 39 -25.45 -9.58 15.29
CA GLY A 39 -25.89 -10.71 14.46
C GLY A 39 -25.38 -10.61 13.04
N GLY A 40 -25.46 -9.43 12.42
CA GLY A 40 -24.89 -9.19 11.09
C GLY A 40 -23.36 -9.35 11.07
N GLY A 41 -22.69 -8.79 12.08
CA GLY A 41 -21.24 -8.94 12.23
C GLY A 41 -20.81 -10.39 12.37
N LEU A 42 -21.52 -11.18 13.19
CA LEU A 42 -21.27 -12.61 13.36
C LEU A 42 -21.46 -13.37 12.04
N SER A 43 -22.52 -13.08 11.28
CA SER A 43 -22.78 -13.73 9.99
C SER A 43 -21.65 -13.50 9.00
N VAL A 44 -21.15 -12.26 8.90
CA VAL A 44 -20.01 -11.91 8.03
C VAL A 44 -18.75 -12.65 8.49
N MET A 45 -18.43 -12.63 9.79
CA MET A 45 -17.23 -13.31 10.29
C MET A 45 -17.27 -14.83 10.08
N ARG A 46 -18.42 -15.46 10.30
CA ARG A 46 -18.60 -16.90 10.02
C ARG A 46 -18.40 -17.21 8.54
N ALA A 47 -18.95 -16.39 7.65
CA ALA A 47 -18.75 -16.55 6.21
C ALA A 47 -17.27 -16.44 5.83
N ILE A 48 -16.53 -15.46 6.38
CA ILE A 48 -15.10 -15.30 6.16
C ILE A 48 -14.33 -16.54 6.63
N PHE A 49 -14.58 -17.03 7.85
CA PHE A 49 -13.93 -18.23 8.38
C PHE A 49 -14.19 -19.45 7.48
N SER A 50 -15.44 -19.66 7.08
CA SER A 50 -15.84 -20.78 6.24
C SER A 50 -15.26 -20.71 4.83
N LEU A 51 -15.34 -19.55 4.16
CA LEU A 51 -14.92 -19.38 2.77
C LEU A 51 -13.39 -19.40 2.61
N LEU A 52 -12.66 -18.88 3.60
CA LEU A 52 -11.20 -18.79 3.55
C LEU A 52 -10.51 -19.94 4.31
N GLY A 53 -11.27 -20.85 4.95
CA GLY A 53 -10.72 -21.93 5.74
C GLY A 53 -9.91 -21.45 6.95
N ILE A 54 -10.31 -20.34 7.56
CA ILE A 54 -9.61 -19.77 8.72
C ILE A 54 -9.99 -20.53 9.97
N THR A 55 -9.01 -20.94 10.76
CA THR A 55 -9.22 -21.63 12.04
C THR A 55 -9.09 -20.67 13.22
N GLU A 56 -8.28 -19.64 13.08
CA GLU A 56 -7.98 -18.66 14.13
C GLU A 56 -7.72 -17.29 13.52
N MET A 57 -8.20 -16.22 14.18
CA MET A 57 -7.93 -14.83 13.81
C MET A 57 -7.56 -14.03 15.06
N GLN A 58 -6.47 -13.30 15.00
CA GLN A 58 -6.01 -12.44 16.09
C GLN A 58 -6.43 -10.99 15.85
N GLN A 59 -6.76 -10.31 16.96
CA GLN A 59 -7.06 -8.89 16.89
C GLN A 59 -5.79 -8.12 16.51
N ALA A 60 -5.85 -7.33 15.42
CA ALA A 60 -4.76 -6.45 15.07
C ALA A 60 -4.59 -5.35 16.13
N SER A 61 -3.35 -5.04 16.46
CA SER A 61 -3.01 -3.92 17.36
C SER A 61 -3.19 -2.55 16.70
N GLY A 62 -3.30 -2.51 15.38
CA GLY A 62 -3.51 -1.32 14.58
C GLY A 62 -4.89 -1.27 13.93
N GLY A 63 -5.43 -0.08 13.77
CA GLY A 63 -6.64 0.19 13.01
C GLY A 63 -6.38 1.19 11.89
N LEU A 64 -7.44 1.62 11.20
CA LEU A 64 -7.37 2.58 10.08
C LEU A 64 -6.53 3.83 10.42
N ARG A 65 -6.64 4.36 11.64
CA ARG A 65 -5.84 5.51 12.09
C ARG A 65 -4.34 5.22 12.10
N HIS A 66 -3.94 4.02 12.52
CA HIS A 66 -2.53 3.61 12.52
C HIS A 66 -2.00 3.46 11.10
N GLY A 67 -2.79 2.86 10.20
CA GLY A 67 -2.47 2.80 8.79
C GLY A 67 -2.27 4.18 8.18
N LEU A 68 -3.19 5.11 8.44
CA LEU A 68 -3.09 6.49 7.96
C LEU A 68 -1.85 7.21 8.51
N ILE A 69 -1.54 7.05 9.81
CA ILE A 69 -0.32 7.62 10.41
C ILE A 69 0.92 7.01 9.77
N CYS A 70 0.95 5.69 9.57
CA CYS A 70 2.04 5.02 8.87
C CYS A 70 2.22 5.55 7.45
N ASP A 71 1.15 5.76 6.70
CA ASP A 71 1.20 6.33 5.35
C ASP A 71 1.73 7.77 5.35
N LEU A 72 1.25 8.60 6.27
CA LEU A 72 1.67 10.00 6.38
C LEU A 72 3.12 10.16 6.85
N THR A 73 3.59 9.30 7.75
CA THR A 73 4.96 9.35 8.30
C THR A 73 6.00 8.64 7.44
N GLY A 74 5.58 8.06 6.32
CA GLY A 74 6.48 7.30 5.44
C GLY A 74 6.82 5.91 5.98
N GLY A 75 5.96 5.41 6.82
CA GLY A 75 5.75 4.06 7.33
C GLY A 75 6.88 3.08 7.45
N ALA A 76 6.76 2.30 8.47
CA ALA A 76 7.62 1.26 8.96
C ALA A 76 8.22 0.30 7.91
N ARG A 77 9.32 -0.26 8.28
CA ARG A 77 10.33 -1.11 7.63
C ARG A 77 9.87 -2.18 6.63
N ASP A 78 8.60 -2.60 6.62
CA ASP A 78 8.07 -3.63 5.70
C ASP A 78 7.49 -3.09 4.38
N TYR A 79 7.15 -1.79 4.30
CA TYR A 79 6.62 -1.19 3.07
C TYR A 79 7.67 -1.02 1.96
N GLY A 80 8.95 -1.07 2.28
CA GLY A 80 10.03 -1.01 1.30
C GLY A 80 9.96 -2.14 0.27
N ASP A 81 9.65 -3.35 0.72
CA ASP A 81 9.48 -4.51 -0.16
C ASP A 81 8.19 -4.41 -1.01
N LEU A 82 7.09 -3.92 -0.42
CA LEU A 82 5.82 -3.74 -1.13
C LEU A 82 5.92 -2.68 -2.23
N ARG A 83 6.61 -1.57 -1.97
CA ARG A 83 6.88 -0.53 -2.96
C ARG A 83 7.76 -1.04 -4.09
N ALA A 84 8.84 -1.75 -3.76
CA ALA A 84 9.71 -2.36 -4.76
C ALA A 84 8.95 -3.34 -5.65
N LYS A 85 8.11 -4.19 -5.06
CA LYS A 85 7.22 -5.11 -5.80
C LYS A 85 6.25 -4.37 -6.72
N SER A 86 5.69 -3.24 -6.28
CA SER A 86 4.79 -2.42 -7.09
C SER A 86 5.51 -1.78 -8.28
N VAL A 87 6.73 -1.26 -8.07
CA VAL A 87 7.58 -0.73 -9.15
C VAL A 87 7.92 -1.83 -10.16
N GLN A 88 8.35 -2.99 -9.69
CA GLN A 88 8.66 -4.13 -10.56
C GLN A 88 7.43 -4.62 -11.34
N ARG A 89 6.26 -4.65 -10.70
CA ARG A 89 4.99 -4.99 -11.37
C ARG A 89 4.65 -3.98 -12.48
N LEU A 90 4.83 -2.68 -12.22
CA LEU A 90 4.62 -1.65 -13.22
C LEU A 90 5.63 -1.77 -14.36
N ALA A 91 6.92 -1.94 -14.07
CA ALA A 91 7.96 -2.13 -15.07
C ALA A 91 7.65 -3.34 -15.98
N THR A 92 7.23 -4.46 -15.39
CA THR A 92 6.84 -5.67 -16.16
C THR A 92 5.58 -5.43 -16.99
N LYS A 93 4.54 -4.83 -16.40
CA LYS A 93 3.25 -4.56 -17.07
C LYS A 93 3.43 -3.70 -18.33
N PHE A 94 4.34 -2.74 -18.29
CA PHE A 94 4.60 -1.80 -19.38
C PHE A 94 5.88 -2.13 -20.16
N SER A 95 6.41 -3.34 -19.99
CA SER A 95 7.56 -3.86 -20.77
C SER A 95 8.78 -2.94 -20.77
N VAL A 96 9.13 -2.39 -19.61
CA VAL A 96 10.31 -1.53 -19.45
C VAL A 96 11.58 -2.33 -19.71
N ASP A 97 12.54 -1.74 -20.43
CA ASP A 97 13.89 -2.32 -20.60
C ASP A 97 14.66 -2.26 -19.28
N LEU A 98 14.74 -3.41 -18.60
CA LEU A 98 15.43 -3.53 -17.31
C LEU A 98 16.95 -3.31 -17.42
N VAL A 99 17.57 -3.56 -18.58
CA VAL A 99 19.01 -3.33 -18.79
C VAL A 99 19.27 -1.83 -18.88
N GLN A 100 18.45 -1.12 -19.64
CA GLN A 100 18.55 0.32 -19.77
C GLN A 100 18.22 1.02 -18.44
N SER A 101 17.14 0.62 -17.76
CA SER A 101 16.73 1.20 -16.49
C SER A 101 17.82 1.02 -15.40
N ALA A 102 18.49 -0.12 -15.37
CA ALA A 102 19.63 -0.35 -14.47
C ALA A 102 20.81 0.61 -14.75
N ARG A 103 21.11 0.88 -16.02
CA ARG A 103 22.15 1.86 -16.41
C ARG A 103 21.79 3.26 -15.94
N VAL A 104 20.55 3.70 -16.21
CA VAL A 104 20.06 5.01 -15.81
C VAL A 104 20.05 5.14 -14.29
N SER A 105 19.58 4.13 -13.57
CA SER A 105 19.58 4.11 -12.11
C SER A 105 20.98 4.24 -11.51
N LYS A 106 21.97 3.57 -12.11
CA LYS A 106 23.39 3.66 -11.68
C LYS A 106 23.94 5.09 -11.85
N VAL A 107 23.71 5.70 -13.01
CA VAL A 107 24.15 7.08 -13.29
C VAL A 107 23.44 8.07 -12.38
N ALA A 108 22.11 7.99 -12.27
CA ALA A 108 21.31 8.88 -11.43
C ALA A 108 21.75 8.80 -9.96
N THR A 109 21.96 7.59 -9.43
CA THR A 109 22.44 7.40 -8.06
C THR A 109 23.85 7.95 -7.84
N HIS A 110 24.72 7.82 -8.83
CA HIS A 110 26.08 8.38 -8.77
C HIS A 110 26.05 9.92 -8.72
N LEU A 111 25.26 10.55 -9.58
CA LEU A 111 25.08 12.00 -9.60
C LEU A 111 24.42 12.51 -8.30
N LEU A 112 23.41 11.81 -7.80
CA LEU A 112 22.79 12.16 -6.53
C LEU A 112 23.79 12.17 -5.37
N LYS A 113 24.72 11.22 -5.31
CA LYS A 113 25.76 11.20 -4.26
C LYS A 113 26.65 12.45 -4.32
N GLN A 114 26.97 12.94 -5.51
CA GLN A 114 27.78 14.16 -5.68
C GLN A 114 26.99 15.37 -5.19
N VAL A 115 25.70 15.46 -5.54
CA VAL A 115 24.83 16.57 -5.11
C VAL A 115 24.61 16.54 -3.60
N LEU A 116 24.35 15.38 -3.01
CA LEU A 116 24.12 15.23 -1.56
C LEU A 116 25.38 15.57 -0.73
N GLY A 117 26.57 15.43 -1.29
CA GLY A 117 27.81 15.91 -0.65
C GLY A 117 27.85 17.45 -0.50
N THR A 118 26.97 18.18 -1.21
CA THR A 118 26.92 19.65 -1.20
C THR A 118 25.73 20.19 -0.41
N TYR A 119 24.67 19.36 -0.20
CA TYR A 119 23.45 19.77 0.48
C TYR A 119 23.14 18.86 1.67
N GLU A 120 22.84 19.45 2.82
CA GLU A 120 22.31 18.71 3.96
C GLU A 120 20.88 18.26 3.68
N THR A 121 20.59 16.98 3.86
CA THR A 121 19.25 16.41 3.76
C THR A 121 18.96 15.48 4.92
N ALA A 122 17.75 15.53 5.44
CA ALA A 122 17.33 14.75 6.59
C ALA A 122 17.25 13.23 6.31
N ASP A 123 17.05 12.81 5.04
CA ASP A 123 16.93 11.39 4.68
C ASP A 123 17.49 11.10 3.27
N PRO A 124 18.84 10.93 3.15
CA PRO A 124 19.50 10.63 1.88
C PRO A 124 19.04 9.30 1.26
N GLU A 125 18.79 8.29 2.09
CA GLU A 125 18.36 6.98 1.64
C GLU A 125 16.97 6.98 1.03
N ARG A 126 16.06 7.79 1.56
CA ARG A 126 14.74 8.00 0.99
C ARG A 126 14.82 8.65 -0.39
N LEU A 127 15.68 9.65 -0.54
CA LEU A 127 15.89 10.31 -1.84
C LEU A 127 16.49 9.33 -2.85
N ARG A 128 17.48 8.54 -2.45
CA ARG A 128 18.12 7.53 -3.29
C ARG A 128 17.11 6.49 -3.78
N ARG A 129 16.26 5.98 -2.89
CA ARG A 129 15.22 5.02 -3.25
C ARG A 129 14.22 5.60 -4.25
N LYS A 130 13.73 6.82 -4.01
CA LYS A 130 12.78 7.49 -4.92
C LYS A 130 13.39 7.72 -6.30
N LEU A 131 14.63 8.18 -6.36
CA LEU A 131 15.32 8.38 -7.62
C LEU A 131 15.57 7.04 -8.34
N GLY A 132 15.89 5.98 -7.60
CA GLY A 132 16.04 4.62 -8.14
C GLY A 132 14.74 4.13 -8.80
N TRP A 133 13.59 4.28 -8.14
CA TRP A 133 12.28 3.92 -8.71
C TRP A 133 11.91 4.77 -9.92
N ALA A 134 12.19 6.08 -9.90
CA ALA A 134 11.98 6.94 -11.06
C ALA A 134 12.85 6.51 -12.25
N ALA A 135 14.12 6.18 -11.99
CA ALA A 135 15.03 5.68 -13.01
C ALA A 135 14.61 4.32 -13.56
N GLU A 136 14.06 3.44 -12.73
CA GLU A 136 13.51 2.15 -13.16
C GLU A 136 12.28 2.32 -14.07
N LEU A 137 11.46 3.32 -13.83
CA LEU A 137 10.21 3.56 -14.55
C LEU A 137 10.31 4.68 -15.60
N HIS A 138 11.50 5.21 -15.90
CA HIS A 138 11.63 6.39 -16.75
C HIS A 138 11.10 6.21 -18.18
N GLU A 139 11.15 5.00 -18.71
CA GLU A 139 10.64 4.66 -20.04
C GLU A 139 9.25 4.01 -20.05
N ILE A 140 8.54 3.96 -18.90
CA ILE A 140 7.24 3.30 -18.79
C ILE A 140 6.21 3.81 -19.83
N GLY A 141 6.32 5.07 -20.24
CA GLY A 141 5.44 5.67 -21.23
C GLY A 141 5.74 5.26 -22.67
N SER A 142 6.89 4.66 -22.96
CA SER A 142 7.26 4.18 -24.31
C SER A 142 6.31 3.09 -24.81
N HIS A 143 5.64 2.40 -23.87
CA HIS A 143 4.60 1.42 -24.18
C HIS A 143 3.37 2.04 -24.87
N ILE A 144 3.10 3.33 -24.63
CA ILE A 144 2.01 4.07 -25.31
C ILE A 144 2.52 4.64 -26.63
N ALA A 145 3.58 5.43 -26.59
CA ALA A 145 4.22 6.01 -27.76
C ALA A 145 5.67 6.40 -27.46
N HIS A 146 6.53 6.29 -28.47
CA HIS A 146 7.94 6.69 -28.34
C HIS A 146 8.09 8.22 -28.30
N SER A 147 7.20 8.94 -28.99
CA SER A 147 7.11 10.40 -28.88
C SER A 147 6.55 10.79 -27.52
N ASP A 148 7.21 11.75 -26.86
CA ASP A 148 6.78 12.28 -25.56
C ASP A 148 6.56 11.22 -24.47
N TYR A 149 7.28 10.10 -24.53
CA TYR A 149 7.11 9.00 -23.58
C TYR A 149 7.27 9.41 -22.10
N HIS A 150 8.03 10.46 -21.80
CA HIS A 150 8.12 11.03 -20.46
C HIS A 150 6.79 11.60 -19.96
N LYS A 151 5.99 12.22 -20.84
CA LYS A 151 4.64 12.70 -20.53
C LYS A 151 3.66 11.55 -20.33
N HIS A 152 3.72 10.55 -21.21
CA HIS A 152 2.93 9.33 -21.07
C HIS A 152 3.28 8.57 -19.80
N GLY A 153 4.58 8.50 -19.46
CA GLY A 153 5.06 7.90 -18.21
C GLY A 153 4.53 8.60 -16.97
N ALA A 154 4.58 9.93 -16.95
CA ALA A 154 4.00 10.71 -15.87
C ALA A 154 2.50 10.46 -15.72
N TYR A 155 1.75 10.47 -16.82
CA TYR A 155 0.31 10.17 -16.81
C TYR A 155 0.01 8.75 -16.27
N ILE A 156 0.78 7.74 -16.70
CA ILE A 156 0.62 6.37 -16.19
C ILE A 156 0.82 6.35 -14.68
N LEU A 157 1.86 7.00 -14.15
CA LEU A 157 2.17 7.00 -12.73
C LEU A 157 1.15 7.77 -11.90
N ASP A 158 0.62 8.88 -12.40
CA ASP A 158 -0.43 9.65 -11.72
C ASP A 158 -1.74 8.86 -11.58
N ASN A 159 -1.98 7.91 -12.48
CA ASN A 159 -3.21 7.11 -12.50
C ASN A 159 -2.97 5.64 -12.14
N ALA A 160 -1.76 5.27 -11.75
CA ALA A 160 -1.45 3.90 -11.38
C ALA A 160 -1.85 3.59 -9.93
N ASP A 161 -2.50 2.45 -9.74
CA ASP A 161 -2.70 1.86 -8.43
C ASP A 161 -1.45 1.06 -8.03
N ALA A 162 -0.64 1.66 -7.15
CA ALA A 162 0.63 1.10 -6.69
C ALA A 162 0.62 0.90 -5.17
N ALA A 163 0.41 -0.34 -4.74
CA ALA A 163 0.37 -0.69 -3.33
C ALA A 163 1.66 -0.25 -2.61
N GLY A 164 1.51 0.32 -1.42
CA GLY A 164 2.61 0.84 -0.62
C GLY A 164 2.99 2.30 -0.89
N PHE A 165 2.46 2.90 -1.96
CA PHE A 165 2.64 4.33 -2.26
C PHE A 165 1.39 5.12 -1.89
N SER A 166 1.59 6.30 -1.31
CA SER A 166 0.53 7.30 -1.19
C SER A 166 0.36 8.05 -2.52
N LEU A 167 -0.81 8.70 -2.72
CA LEU A 167 -1.06 9.53 -3.90
C LEU A 167 0.01 10.62 -4.08
N SER A 168 0.44 11.25 -2.98
CA SER A 168 1.48 12.28 -3.02
C SER A 168 2.86 11.73 -3.39
N GLU A 169 3.15 10.48 -3.07
CA GLU A 169 4.41 9.82 -3.48
C GLU A 169 4.38 9.44 -4.95
N MET A 170 3.25 8.92 -5.46
CA MET A 170 3.08 8.64 -6.88
C MET A 170 3.16 9.90 -7.72
N TYR A 171 2.53 10.99 -7.28
CA TYR A 171 2.64 12.29 -7.94
C TYR A 171 4.10 12.80 -8.00
N ARG A 172 4.87 12.66 -6.92
CA ARG A 172 6.30 13.04 -6.94
C ARG A 172 7.13 12.14 -7.87
N LEU A 173 6.78 10.87 -7.95
CA LEU A 173 7.42 9.92 -8.86
C LEU A 173 7.11 10.27 -10.32
N SER A 174 5.85 10.64 -10.60
CA SER A 174 5.42 11.08 -11.93
C SER A 174 6.17 12.36 -12.37
N LEU A 175 6.37 13.31 -11.46
CA LEU A 175 7.15 14.52 -11.75
C LEU A 175 8.62 14.21 -12.06
N LEU A 176 9.24 13.25 -11.39
CA LEU A 176 10.61 12.82 -11.70
C LEU A 176 10.68 12.18 -13.11
N VAL A 177 9.69 11.35 -13.44
CA VAL A 177 9.61 10.75 -14.77
C VAL A 177 9.26 11.81 -15.84
N LEU A 178 8.42 12.78 -15.55
CA LEU A 178 8.15 13.90 -16.45
C LEU A 178 9.41 14.72 -16.74
N GLY A 179 10.17 15.03 -15.69
CA GLY A 179 11.31 15.95 -15.75
C GLY A 179 12.62 15.32 -16.22
N HIS A 180 12.71 13.99 -16.43
CA HIS A 180 13.95 13.36 -16.86
C HIS A 180 14.31 13.69 -18.32
N ARG A 181 13.36 14.16 -19.10
CA ARG A 181 13.54 14.57 -20.49
C ARG A 181 12.71 15.83 -20.77
N GLY A 182 13.37 16.83 -21.40
CA GLY A 182 12.71 18.09 -21.76
C GLY A 182 12.99 19.21 -20.76
N PHE A 183 12.29 20.31 -20.92
CA PHE A 183 12.38 21.47 -20.03
C PHE A 183 11.29 21.41 -18.98
N LEU A 184 11.64 21.66 -17.72
CA LEU A 184 10.66 21.95 -16.67
C LEU A 184 10.29 23.43 -16.83
N CYS A 185 9.05 23.70 -17.28
CA CYS A 185 8.45 25.02 -17.34
C CYS A 185 7.77 25.35 -16.03
#